data_ba58560649241abec5ce15eaecd1d955
#
_entry.id   ba58560649241abec5ce15eaecd1d955
#
_cell.length_a   1.000
_cell.length_b   1.000
_cell.length_c   1.000
_cell.angle_alpha   90.00
_cell.angle_beta   90.00
_cell.angle_gamma   90.00
#
_symmetry.space_group_name_H-M   'P 1'
#
loop_
_entity.id
_entity.type
_entity.pdbx_description
1 polymer ?
#
loop_
_entity_poly.entity_id
_entity_poly.type
_entity_poly.pdbx_seq_one_letter_code
_entity_poly.pdbx_strand_id
1 'polypeptide(L)'
;RWLFMHNGHIADFESIRRDLENLIEPELFRHRRGTTDSEAFFYLLLSNGFAGDPEGALVTTTRLVHDVMAAAAIDGPLRLTAVATEGSKIIAVRYASDGEPPSLFHARCLDVLPEFGIEEEALMDETAVLIVSEPLDDVTEHWVEVPASSLLVASGDKIVVTPFEPGAD
;
A
#
# COMPACT_ATOMS: atom_id res chain seq x y z
N ARG A 1 -14.36 4.76 -5.92
CA ARG A 1 -14.18 4.84 -4.46
C ARG A 1 -13.08 3.85 -4.09
N TRP A 2 -12.02 4.34 -3.43
CA TRP A 2 -10.89 3.53 -2.96
C TRP A 2 -10.99 3.28 -1.45
N LEU A 3 -10.60 2.09 -1.02
CA LEU A 3 -10.21 1.77 0.35
C LEU A 3 -8.69 1.75 0.39
N PHE A 4 -8.10 2.19 1.50
CA PHE A 4 -6.66 2.25 1.68
C PHE A 4 -6.28 1.79 3.08
N MET A 5 -5.27 0.94 3.18
CA MET A 5 -4.65 0.50 4.43
C MET A 5 -3.14 0.68 4.33
N HIS A 6 -2.51 1.07 5.43
CA HIS A 6 -1.08 1.29 5.50
C HIS A 6 -0.52 0.77 6.83
N ASN A 7 0.49 -0.06 6.72
CA ASN A 7 1.37 -0.49 7.80
C ASN A 7 2.78 0.05 7.49
N GLY A 8 3.20 1.07 8.19
CA GLY A 8 4.45 1.77 7.93
C GLY A 8 4.46 3.14 8.59
N HIS A 9 5.43 3.97 8.22
CA HIS A 9 5.52 5.34 8.70
C HIS A 9 6.45 6.19 7.84
N ILE A 10 6.22 7.49 7.86
CA ILE A 10 7.15 8.51 7.40
C ILE A 10 7.92 9.00 8.63
N ALA A 11 9.23 8.80 8.67
CA ALA A 11 10.04 9.23 9.81
C ALA A 11 9.88 10.74 10.06
N ASP A 12 9.77 11.11 11.33
CA ASP A 12 9.58 12.50 11.79
C ASP A 12 8.46 13.26 11.03
N PHE A 13 7.38 12.54 10.70
CA PHE A 13 6.24 13.09 9.93
C PHE A 13 5.72 14.41 10.47
N GLU A 14 5.63 14.55 11.80
CA GLU A 14 5.08 15.77 12.41
C GLU A 14 5.87 17.03 12.04
N SER A 15 7.18 16.92 11.83
CA SER A 15 8.04 18.06 11.45
C SER A 15 7.79 18.53 10.01
N ILE A 16 7.44 17.62 9.10
CA ILE A 16 7.22 17.89 7.67
C ILE A 16 5.75 17.79 7.25
N ARG A 17 4.88 17.52 8.20
CA ARG A 17 3.46 17.33 7.96
C ARG A 17 2.84 18.45 7.13
N ARG A 18 3.15 19.70 7.50
CA ARG A 18 2.60 20.86 6.80
C ARG A 18 3.07 20.95 5.34
N ASP A 19 4.33 20.61 5.12
CA ASP A 19 4.92 20.65 3.76
C ASP A 19 4.27 19.59 2.87
N LEU A 20 4.09 18.37 3.38
CA LEU A 20 3.38 17.31 2.68
C LEU A 20 1.90 17.65 2.45
N GLU A 21 1.21 18.16 3.47
CA GLU A 21 -0.20 18.54 3.37
C GLU A 21 -0.45 19.66 2.36
N ASN A 22 0.49 20.60 2.21
CA ASN A 22 0.41 21.68 1.21
C ASN A 22 0.50 21.19 -0.24
N LEU A 23 0.99 19.96 -0.47
CA LEU A 23 1.07 19.33 -1.78
C LEU A 23 -0.20 18.55 -2.16
N ILE A 24 -1.13 18.40 -1.23
CA ILE A 24 -2.44 17.79 -1.50
C ILE A 24 -3.32 18.81 -2.24
N GLU A 25 -3.98 18.36 -3.30
CA GLU A 25 -4.93 19.21 -4.03
C GLU A 25 -6.00 19.77 -3.07
N PRO A 26 -6.33 21.08 -3.16
CA PRO A 26 -7.27 21.73 -2.23
C PRO A 26 -8.65 21.03 -2.17
N GLU A 27 -9.12 20.50 -3.29
CA GLU A 27 -10.39 19.79 -3.40
C GLU A 27 -10.37 18.47 -2.62
N LEU A 28 -9.21 17.82 -2.50
CA LEU A 28 -9.01 16.61 -1.73
C LEU A 28 -8.71 16.91 -0.25
N PHE A 29 -7.91 17.94 0.00
CA PHE A 29 -7.51 18.34 1.35
C PHE A 29 -8.69 18.55 2.29
N ARG A 30 -9.78 19.17 1.82
CA ARG A 30 -11.00 19.41 2.61
C ARG A 30 -11.68 18.14 3.13
N HIS A 31 -11.34 16.98 2.59
CA HIS A 31 -11.90 15.68 2.99
C HIS A 31 -11.07 14.98 4.07
N ARG A 32 -9.90 15.49 4.38
CA ARG A 32 -9.08 14.95 5.47
C ARG A 32 -9.82 15.05 6.81
N ARG A 33 -9.65 14.02 7.66
CA ARG A 33 -10.30 13.90 8.96
C ARG A 33 -9.31 13.65 10.09
N GLY A 34 -8.24 12.94 9.81
CA GLY A 34 -7.21 12.54 10.75
C GLY A 34 -5.95 13.39 10.67
N THR A 35 -4.94 12.93 11.40
CA THR A 35 -3.65 13.60 11.50
C THR A 35 -2.48 12.68 11.16
N THR A 36 -2.77 11.47 10.69
CA THR A 36 -1.76 10.45 10.41
C THR A 36 -1.03 10.68 9.09
N ASP A 37 0.20 10.20 9.03
CA ASP A 37 1.00 10.10 7.81
C ASP A 37 0.30 9.24 6.74
N SER A 38 -0.35 8.16 7.16
CA SER A 38 -1.11 7.27 6.27
C SER A 38 -2.22 8.00 5.51
N GLU A 39 -2.97 8.86 6.21
CA GLU A 39 -4.00 9.65 5.56
C GLU A 39 -3.41 10.71 4.64
N ALA A 40 -2.32 11.38 5.06
CA ALA A 40 -1.62 12.34 4.21
C ALA A 40 -1.09 11.67 2.94
N PHE A 41 -0.43 10.53 3.07
CA PHE A 41 0.08 9.75 1.95
C PHE A 41 -1.04 9.34 0.98
N PHE A 42 -2.18 8.87 1.50
CA PHE A 42 -3.31 8.50 0.64
C PHE A 42 -3.86 9.69 -0.15
N TYR A 43 -4.00 10.86 0.47
CA TYR A 43 -4.46 12.04 -0.26
C TYR A 43 -3.42 12.57 -1.27
N LEU A 44 -2.12 12.41 -1.00
CA LEU A 44 -1.06 12.67 -1.97
C LEU A 44 -1.14 11.71 -3.17
N LEU A 45 -1.39 10.41 -2.94
CA LEU A 45 -1.63 9.45 -4.00
C LEU A 45 -2.78 9.88 -4.91
N LEU A 46 -3.91 10.26 -4.32
CA LEU A 46 -5.07 10.73 -5.08
C LEU A 46 -4.75 12.00 -5.87
N SER A 47 -4.00 12.94 -5.28
CA SER A 47 -3.55 14.17 -5.94
C SER A 47 -2.62 13.90 -7.13
N ASN A 48 -1.86 12.81 -7.06
CA ASN A 48 -0.96 12.38 -8.13
C ASN A 48 -1.62 11.43 -9.16
N GLY A 49 -2.95 11.37 -9.19
CA GLY A 49 -3.68 10.66 -10.23
C GLY A 49 -3.87 9.16 -10.00
N PHE A 50 -3.82 8.68 -8.76
CA PHE A 50 -3.94 7.26 -8.40
C PHE A 50 -5.15 6.55 -9.01
N ALA A 51 -6.25 7.25 -9.22
CA ALA A 51 -7.45 6.66 -9.82
C ALA A 51 -7.27 6.27 -11.30
N GLY A 52 -6.37 6.91 -12.02
CA GLY A 52 -6.11 6.66 -13.45
C GLY A 52 -4.85 5.83 -13.70
N ASP A 53 -3.80 6.09 -12.94
CA ASP A 53 -2.51 5.38 -12.99
C ASP A 53 -1.98 5.11 -11.58
N PRO A 54 -2.41 4.02 -10.95
CA PRO A 54 -1.99 3.71 -9.59
C PRO A 54 -0.48 3.49 -9.43
N GLU A 55 0.16 2.85 -10.39
CA GLU A 55 1.59 2.53 -10.34
C GLU A 55 2.44 3.81 -10.47
N GLY A 56 2.15 4.64 -11.47
CA GLY A 56 2.82 5.93 -11.64
C GLY A 56 2.58 6.88 -10.47
N ALA A 57 1.37 6.89 -9.92
CA ALA A 57 1.05 7.70 -8.74
C ALA A 57 1.82 7.24 -7.48
N LEU A 58 1.99 5.93 -7.26
CA LEU A 58 2.80 5.39 -6.17
C LEU A 58 4.26 5.83 -6.30
N VAL A 59 4.86 5.68 -7.48
CA VAL A 59 6.24 6.13 -7.76
C VAL A 59 6.38 7.63 -7.51
N THR A 60 5.50 8.44 -8.09
CA THR A 60 5.53 9.91 -7.98
C THR A 60 5.37 10.35 -6.53
N THR A 61 4.40 9.78 -5.80
CA THR A 61 4.14 10.15 -4.41
C THR A 61 5.30 9.74 -3.50
N THR A 62 5.88 8.57 -3.71
CA THR A 62 7.01 8.09 -2.91
C THR A 62 8.22 9.00 -3.12
N ARG A 63 8.54 9.38 -4.37
CA ARG A 63 9.61 10.36 -4.69
C ARG A 63 9.36 11.70 -4.00
N LEU A 64 8.14 12.23 -4.12
CA LEU A 64 7.75 13.50 -3.52
C LEU A 64 7.94 13.48 -1.99
N VAL A 65 7.57 12.40 -1.32
CA VAL A 65 7.80 12.25 0.13
C VAL A 65 9.30 12.23 0.44
N HIS A 66 10.11 11.50 -0.34
CA HIS A 66 11.56 11.49 -0.19
C HIS A 66 12.18 12.88 -0.37
N ASP A 67 11.74 13.65 -1.36
CA ASP A 67 12.23 15.00 -1.62
C ASP A 67 11.95 15.93 -0.44
N VAL A 68 10.74 15.86 0.13
CA VAL A 68 10.36 16.64 1.32
C VAL A 68 11.19 16.22 2.54
N MET A 69 11.36 14.91 2.77
CA MET A 69 12.23 14.40 3.86
C MET A 69 13.67 14.88 3.70
N ALA A 70 14.21 14.78 2.49
CA ALA A 70 15.59 15.24 2.19
C ALA A 70 15.76 16.75 2.39
N ALA A 71 14.78 17.56 1.93
CA ALA A 71 14.80 19.01 2.13
C ALA A 71 14.78 19.42 3.61
N ALA A 72 14.12 18.61 4.45
CA ALA A 72 14.05 18.79 5.89
C ALA A 72 15.22 18.12 6.66
N ALA A 73 16.18 17.50 5.95
CA ALA A 73 17.30 16.75 6.52
C ALA A 73 16.87 15.64 7.50
N ILE A 74 15.78 14.92 7.17
CA ILE A 74 15.30 13.79 7.96
C ILE A 74 16.13 12.56 7.63
N ASP A 75 16.76 11.98 8.61
CA ASP A 75 17.66 10.82 8.51
C ASP A 75 16.93 9.47 8.69
N GLY A 76 15.64 9.48 8.97
CA GLY A 76 14.84 8.28 9.21
C GLY A 76 14.22 7.70 7.92
N PRO A 77 13.72 6.45 7.97
CA PRO A 77 13.16 5.79 6.80
C PRO A 77 11.74 6.25 6.47
N LEU A 78 11.41 6.14 5.18
CA LEU A 78 10.04 5.95 4.72
C LEU A 78 9.78 4.46 4.63
N ARG A 79 8.82 3.94 5.40
CA ARG A 79 8.34 2.56 5.32
C ARG A 79 6.91 2.54 4.81
N LEU A 80 6.70 1.86 3.69
CA LEU A 80 5.44 1.86 2.94
C LEU A 80 5.04 0.41 2.61
N THR A 81 4.28 -0.22 3.51
CA THR A 81 3.54 -1.44 3.21
C THR A 81 2.07 -1.07 3.18
N ALA A 82 1.53 -0.91 1.98
CA ALA A 82 0.20 -0.35 1.78
C ALA A 82 -0.61 -1.15 0.77
N VAL A 83 -1.92 -1.16 0.96
CA VAL A 83 -2.88 -1.82 0.08
C VAL A 83 -4.01 -0.86 -0.25
N ALA A 84 -4.36 -0.78 -1.51
CA ALA A 84 -5.52 -0.05 -1.98
C ALA A 84 -6.41 -0.92 -2.86
N THR A 85 -7.72 -0.75 -2.76
CA THR A 85 -8.69 -1.46 -3.61
C THR A 85 -9.90 -0.60 -3.92
N GLU A 86 -10.46 -0.81 -5.09
CA GLU A 86 -11.75 -0.28 -5.52
C GLU A 86 -12.85 -1.37 -5.60
N GLY A 87 -12.49 -2.62 -5.24
CA GLY A 87 -13.35 -3.79 -5.26
C GLY A 87 -13.06 -4.75 -6.42
N SER A 88 -12.65 -4.28 -7.58
CA SER A 88 -12.30 -5.12 -8.74
C SER A 88 -10.81 -5.37 -8.90
N LYS A 89 -9.99 -4.53 -8.27
CA LYS A 89 -8.54 -4.54 -8.34
C LYS A 89 -7.95 -4.27 -6.96
N ILE A 90 -6.91 -5.01 -6.60
CA ILE A 90 -6.08 -4.76 -5.43
C ILE A 90 -4.71 -4.30 -5.92
N ILE A 91 -4.20 -3.25 -5.32
CA ILE A 91 -2.85 -2.73 -5.56
C ILE A 91 -2.17 -2.70 -4.20
N ALA A 92 -1.05 -3.41 -4.08
CA ALA A 92 -0.29 -3.45 -2.86
C ALA A 92 1.18 -3.11 -3.13
N VAL A 93 1.79 -2.34 -2.26
CA VAL A 93 3.20 -2.00 -2.32
C VAL A 93 3.88 -2.39 -1.03
N ARG A 94 5.07 -2.99 -1.13
CA ARG A 94 5.95 -3.29 -0.01
C ARG A 94 7.30 -2.64 -0.26
N TYR A 95 7.57 -1.54 0.42
CA TYR A 95 8.77 -0.72 0.21
C TYR A 95 9.26 -0.11 1.51
N ALA A 96 10.57 0.02 1.66
CA ALA A 96 11.20 0.87 2.65
C ALA A 96 12.52 1.43 2.12
N SER A 97 12.82 2.69 2.43
CA SER A 97 14.06 3.33 1.99
C SER A 97 15.31 2.78 2.67
N ASP A 98 15.15 2.13 3.83
CA ASP A 98 16.20 1.41 4.55
C ASP A 98 16.31 -0.08 4.17
N GLY A 99 15.46 -0.56 3.24
CA GLY A 99 15.42 -1.95 2.80
C GLY A 99 14.68 -2.91 3.75
N GLU A 100 14.08 -2.41 4.83
CA GLU A 100 13.42 -3.19 5.87
C GLU A 100 11.89 -2.88 5.97
N PRO A 101 11.11 -3.13 4.91
CA PRO A 101 9.67 -2.89 4.97
C PRO A 101 8.97 -3.91 5.87
N PRO A 102 7.87 -3.53 6.54
CA PRO A 102 6.99 -4.48 7.20
C PRO A 102 6.58 -5.61 6.25
N SER A 103 6.28 -6.77 6.81
CA SER A 103 5.84 -7.95 6.07
C SER A 103 4.53 -7.72 5.32
N LEU A 104 4.38 -8.43 4.22
CA LEU A 104 3.16 -8.46 3.42
C LEU A 104 3.06 -9.82 2.74
N PHE A 105 1.90 -10.45 2.87
CA PHE A 105 1.60 -11.74 2.27
C PHE A 105 0.32 -11.67 1.45
N HIS A 106 0.20 -12.58 0.49
CA HIS A 106 -1.05 -12.81 -0.22
C HIS A 106 -1.39 -14.30 -0.23
N ALA A 107 -2.68 -14.58 -0.33
CA ALA A 107 -3.23 -15.91 -0.50
C ALA A 107 -4.50 -15.86 -1.33
N ARG A 108 -4.92 -16.99 -1.90
CA ARG A 108 -6.27 -17.14 -2.45
C ARG A 108 -7.24 -17.41 -1.30
N CYS A 109 -8.40 -16.78 -1.33
CA CYS A 109 -9.40 -16.97 -0.27
C CYS A 109 -9.84 -18.43 -0.13
N LEU A 110 -9.97 -19.16 -1.24
CA LEU A 110 -10.35 -20.58 -1.23
C LEU A 110 -9.35 -21.49 -0.50
N ASP A 111 -8.06 -21.10 -0.49
CA ASP A 111 -7.02 -21.92 0.14
C ASP A 111 -7.01 -21.75 1.69
N VAL A 112 -7.50 -20.63 2.20
CA VAL A 112 -7.34 -20.21 3.59
C VAL A 112 -8.67 -20.22 4.37
N LEU A 113 -9.72 -19.62 3.81
CA LEU A 113 -10.96 -19.36 4.56
C LEU A 113 -11.73 -20.61 5.02
N PRO A 114 -11.68 -21.77 4.32
CA PRO A 114 -12.32 -22.99 4.82
C PRO A 114 -11.77 -23.44 6.18
N GLU A 115 -10.48 -23.22 6.48
CA GLU A 115 -9.89 -23.56 7.78
C GLU A 115 -10.45 -22.72 8.94
N PHE A 116 -10.97 -21.54 8.62
CA PHE A 116 -11.67 -20.66 9.58
C PHE A 116 -13.18 -20.92 9.65
N GLY A 117 -13.67 -22.03 9.06
CA GLY A 117 -15.09 -22.40 9.07
C GLY A 117 -15.98 -21.56 8.13
N ILE A 118 -15.36 -20.90 7.16
CA ILE A 118 -16.09 -20.21 6.09
C ILE A 118 -16.25 -21.19 4.94
N GLU A 119 -17.48 -21.63 4.68
CA GLU A 119 -17.77 -22.59 3.62
C GLU A 119 -17.52 -21.97 2.24
N GLU A 120 -17.03 -22.77 1.29
CA GLU A 120 -16.75 -22.33 -0.08
C GLU A 120 -17.95 -21.69 -0.75
N GLU A 121 -19.18 -22.19 -0.46
CA GLU A 121 -20.43 -21.63 -0.99
C GLU A 121 -20.72 -20.21 -0.49
N ALA A 122 -20.10 -19.79 0.63
CA ALA A 122 -20.20 -18.42 1.13
C ALA A 122 -19.24 -17.47 0.42
N LEU A 123 -18.25 -17.98 -0.31
CA LEU A 123 -17.32 -17.18 -1.11
C LEU A 123 -17.99 -16.89 -2.46
N MET A 124 -18.47 -15.67 -2.61
CA MET A 124 -19.17 -15.23 -3.82
C MET A 124 -18.26 -15.11 -5.06
N ASP A 125 -16.94 -15.17 -4.88
CA ASP A 125 -15.94 -15.04 -5.94
C ASP A 125 -14.75 -15.97 -5.68
N GLU A 126 -14.63 -17.01 -6.50
CA GLU A 126 -13.51 -17.98 -6.45
C GLU A 126 -12.13 -17.33 -6.72
N THR A 127 -12.13 -16.11 -7.26
CA THR A 127 -10.91 -15.37 -7.60
C THR A 127 -10.49 -14.39 -6.49
N ALA A 128 -11.20 -14.35 -5.37
CA ALA A 128 -10.89 -13.44 -4.28
C ALA A 128 -9.49 -13.71 -3.68
N VAL A 129 -8.78 -12.62 -3.42
CA VAL A 129 -7.41 -12.60 -2.88
C VAL A 129 -7.40 -11.96 -1.51
N LEU A 130 -6.70 -12.61 -0.57
CA LEU A 130 -6.37 -12.04 0.73
C LEU A 130 -5.02 -11.32 0.64
N ILE A 131 -4.94 -10.14 1.25
CA ILE A 131 -3.67 -9.45 1.50
C ILE A 131 -3.60 -9.19 3.01
N VAL A 132 -2.54 -9.65 3.63
CA VAL A 132 -2.35 -9.57 5.08
C VAL A 132 -0.92 -9.18 5.42
N SER A 133 -0.71 -8.57 6.60
CA SER A 133 0.63 -8.29 7.12
C SER A 133 1.32 -9.54 7.65
N GLU A 134 0.55 -10.45 8.24
CA GLU A 134 1.03 -11.72 8.82
C GLU A 134 0.10 -12.86 8.40
N PRO A 135 0.62 -14.08 8.15
CA PRO A 135 -0.19 -15.26 7.93
C PRO A 135 -1.25 -15.47 9.02
N LEU A 136 -2.43 -15.94 8.62
CA LEU A 136 -3.53 -16.20 9.55
C LEU A 136 -3.47 -17.61 10.14
N ASP A 137 -2.68 -18.52 9.54
CA ASP A 137 -2.44 -19.89 9.96
C ASP A 137 -0.96 -20.25 9.79
N ASP A 138 -0.58 -21.45 10.26
CA ASP A 138 0.80 -21.97 10.17
C ASP A 138 1.05 -22.82 8.91
N VAL A 139 0.11 -22.84 7.95
CA VAL A 139 0.23 -23.62 6.71
C VAL A 139 1.00 -22.79 5.68
N THR A 140 2.29 -23.06 5.58
CA THR A 140 3.22 -22.26 4.76
C THR A 140 2.80 -22.20 3.27
N GLU A 141 2.16 -23.25 2.76
CA GLU A 141 1.73 -23.37 1.37
C GLU A 141 0.59 -22.41 1.00
N HIS A 142 -0.16 -21.93 2.00
CA HIS A 142 -1.25 -20.97 1.77
C HIS A 142 -0.74 -19.55 1.46
N TRP A 143 0.44 -19.21 1.95
CA TRP A 143 0.91 -17.83 1.98
C TRP A 143 2.10 -17.61 1.09
N VAL A 144 2.02 -16.59 0.25
CA VAL A 144 3.13 -16.12 -0.58
C VAL A 144 3.56 -14.75 -0.07
N GLU A 145 4.81 -14.66 0.39
CA GLU A 145 5.38 -13.39 0.81
C GLU A 145 5.61 -12.48 -0.42
N VAL A 146 5.15 -11.24 -0.33
CA VAL A 146 5.47 -10.21 -1.31
C VAL A 146 6.91 -9.74 -1.06
N PRO A 147 7.83 -9.84 -2.03
CA PRO A 147 9.20 -9.39 -1.83
C PRO A 147 9.32 -7.92 -1.42
N ALA A 148 10.37 -7.56 -0.69
CA ALA A 148 10.68 -6.15 -0.45
C ALA A 148 10.89 -5.42 -1.79
N SER A 149 10.62 -4.11 -1.82
CA SER A 149 10.70 -3.26 -3.03
C SER A 149 9.88 -3.83 -4.20
N SER A 150 8.63 -4.21 -3.90
CA SER A 150 7.72 -4.79 -4.90
C SER A 150 6.35 -4.13 -4.89
N LEU A 151 5.75 -4.12 -6.07
CA LEU A 151 4.36 -3.77 -6.33
C LEU A 151 3.60 -5.03 -6.72
N LEU A 152 2.49 -5.30 -6.05
CA LEU A 152 1.55 -6.37 -6.38
C LEU A 152 0.27 -5.78 -6.95
N VAL A 153 -0.18 -6.32 -8.06
CA VAL A 153 -1.49 -6.02 -8.65
C VAL A 153 -2.27 -7.33 -8.78
N ALA A 154 -3.42 -7.39 -8.12
CA ALA A 154 -4.36 -8.50 -8.25
C ALA A 154 -5.67 -8.04 -8.90
N SER A 155 -6.15 -8.78 -9.88
CA SER A 155 -7.41 -8.55 -10.58
C SER A 155 -7.97 -9.87 -11.09
N GLY A 156 -9.13 -10.28 -10.63
CA GLY A 156 -9.66 -11.63 -10.84
C GLY A 156 -8.66 -12.69 -10.34
N ASP A 157 -8.41 -13.70 -11.15
CA ASP A 157 -7.48 -14.81 -10.87
C ASP A 157 -5.99 -14.45 -11.07
N LYS A 158 -5.72 -13.26 -11.57
CA LYS A 158 -4.36 -12.84 -11.94
C LYS A 158 -3.72 -12.02 -10.83
N ILE A 159 -2.57 -12.50 -10.33
CA ILE A 159 -1.68 -11.78 -9.44
C ILE A 159 -0.36 -11.53 -10.17
N VAL A 160 0.07 -10.28 -10.21
CA VAL A 160 1.36 -9.87 -10.82
C VAL A 160 2.16 -9.12 -9.78
N VAL A 161 3.41 -9.53 -9.60
CA VAL A 161 4.38 -8.85 -8.74
C VAL A 161 5.51 -8.31 -9.59
N THR A 162 5.81 -7.04 -9.47
CA THR A 162 6.87 -6.33 -10.21
C THR A 162 7.77 -5.58 -9.25
N PRO A 163 9.04 -5.30 -9.62
CA PRO A 163 9.89 -4.42 -8.82
C PRO A 163 9.25 -3.03 -8.64
N PHE A 164 9.44 -2.46 -7.46
CA PHE A 164 9.05 -1.09 -7.14
C PHE A 164 10.29 -0.27 -6.79
N GLU A 165 10.73 0.56 -7.72
CA GLU A 165 11.96 1.35 -7.64
C GLU A 165 11.66 2.85 -7.82
N PRO A 166 11.16 3.55 -6.79
CA PRO A 166 10.77 4.95 -6.92
C PRO A 166 11.95 5.91 -7.14
N GLY A 167 13.20 5.46 -6.98
CA GLY A 167 14.41 6.25 -7.21
C GLY A 167 15.13 5.98 -8.53
N ALA A 168 14.69 5.01 -9.35
CA ALA A 168 15.28 4.75 -10.65
C ALA A 168 14.78 5.78 -11.68
N ASP A 169 15.69 6.59 -12.23
CA ASP A 169 15.49 7.41 -13.44
C ASP A 169 15.89 6.62 -14.69
#